data_14c1ed34d51adf696081cb723bd85a2e
#
_entry.id   14c1ed34d51adf696081cb723bd85a2e
#
_cell.length_a   1.000
_cell.length_b   1.000
_cell.length_c   1.000
_cell.angle_alpha   90.00
_cell.angle_beta   90.00
_cell.angle_gamma   90.00
#
_symmetry.space_group_name_H-M   'P 1'
#
loop_
_entity.id
_entity.type
_entity.pdbx_description
1 polymer ?
#
loop_
_entity_poly.entity_id
_entity_poly.type
_entity_poly.pdbx_seq_one_letter_code
_entity_poly.pdbx_strand_id
1 'polypeptide(L)'
;MKPIAIIGMSSIFPQAEDLTQYWDNILGEINCITEVPASRWKIKDYYDPNPDAPDKTYCKRGGFIPDIDFDPAEFGLPPNLLEATDGSQLLALVVAKACLPDFG
;
A
#
# COMPACT_ATOMS: atom_id res chain seq x y z
N MET A 1 0.28 -36.61 0.75
CA MET A 1 0.52 -35.15 0.90
C MET A 1 0.36 -34.76 2.37
N LYS A 2 1.34 -34.05 2.92
CA LYS A 2 1.22 -33.54 4.28
C LYS A 2 0.26 -32.34 4.28
N PRO A 3 -0.68 -32.27 5.21
CA PRO A 3 -1.56 -31.09 5.29
C PRO A 3 -0.76 -29.85 5.68
N ILE A 4 -1.17 -28.71 5.10
CA ILE A 4 -0.56 -27.41 5.39
C ILE A 4 -1.67 -26.50 5.93
N ALA A 5 -1.42 -25.84 7.07
CA ALA A 5 -2.36 -24.93 7.69
C ALA A 5 -1.97 -23.48 7.42
N ILE A 6 -2.95 -22.66 7.08
CA ILE A 6 -2.78 -21.21 7.03
C ILE A 6 -3.01 -20.67 8.43
N ILE A 7 -1.95 -20.15 9.08
CA ILE A 7 -2.02 -19.71 10.48
C ILE A 7 -2.08 -18.18 10.62
N GLY A 8 -2.00 -17.44 9.53
CA GLY A 8 -2.12 -16.00 9.56
C GLY A 8 -2.28 -15.45 8.17
N MET A 9 -2.93 -14.31 8.07
CA MET A 9 -3.11 -13.58 6.81
C MET A 9 -3.08 -12.08 7.10
N SER A 10 -2.54 -11.31 6.16
CA SER A 10 -2.55 -9.86 6.26
C SER A 10 -2.52 -9.23 4.88
N SER A 11 -2.91 -7.98 4.80
CA SER A 11 -2.90 -7.25 3.54
C SER A 11 -2.90 -5.74 3.75
N ILE A 12 -2.45 -5.03 2.71
CA ILE A 12 -2.67 -3.59 2.55
C ILE A 12 -3.17 -3.40 1.12
N PHE A 13 -4.37 -2.85 0.99
CA PHE A 13 -4.99 -2.58 -0.30
C PHE A 13 -5.49 -1.13 -0.34
N PRO A 14 -5.84 -0.59 -1.52
CA PRO A 14 -6.43 0.75 -1.59
C PRO A 14 -7.61 0.90 -0.62
N GLN A 15 -7.56 1.95 0.22
CA GLN A 15 -8.55 2.26 1.26
C GLN A 15 -8.74 1.13 2.29
N ALA A 16 -7.76 0.25 2.45
CA ALA A 16 -7.83 -0.85 3.40
C ALA A 16 -6.45 -1.13 4.00
N GLU A 17 -6.24 -0.76 5.25
CA GLU A 17 -4.97 -1.00 5.96
C GLU A 17 -4.83 -2.45 6.42
N ASP A 18 -5.94 -3.18 6.54
CA ASP A 18 -5.97 -4.55 7.02
C ASP A 18 -7.07 -5.36 6.31
N LEU A 19 -7.14 -6.65 6.63
CA LEU A 19 -8.12 -7.55 6.03
C LEU A 19 -9.55 -7.19 6.43
N THR A 20 -9.78 -6.69 7.64
CA THR A 20 -11.10 -6.29 8.10
C THR A 20 -11.66 -5.15 7.25
N GLN A 21 -10.85 -4.11 7.03
CA GLN A 21 -11.24 -3.00 6.17
C GLN A 21 -11.46 -3.44 4.72
N TYR A 22 -10.59 -4.32 4.23
CA TYR A 22 -10.72 -4.88 2.88
C TYR A 22 -12.05 -5.62 2.71
N TRP A 23 -12.40 -6.46 3.68
CA TRP A 23 -13.65 -7.20 3.65
C TRP A 23 -14.86 -6.27 3.74
N ASP A 24 -14.80 -5.27 4.62
CA ASP A 24 -15.87 -4.27 4.75
C ASP A 24 -16.08 -3.50 3.45
N ASN A 25 -15.01 -3.16 2.73
CA ASN A 25 -15.10 -2.50 1.43
C ASN A 25 -15.76 -3.39 0.38
N ILE A 26 -15.49 -4.69 0.39
CA ILE A 26 -16.12 -5.65 -0.52
C ILE A 26 -17.63 -5.74 -0.22
N LEU A 27 -17.98 -5.91 1.05
CA LEU A 27 -19.38 -6.01 1.47
C LEU A 27 -20.17 -4.72 1.19
N GLY A 28 -19.52 -3.57 1.34
CA GLY A 28 -20.11 -2.27 1.09
C GLY A 28 -20.11 -1.84 -0.37
N GLU A 29 -19.56 -2.66 -1.27
CA GLU A 29 -19.42 -2.32 -2.69
C GLU A 29 -18.69 -0.99 -2.90
N ILE A 30 -17.65 -0.74 -2.09
CA ILE A 30 -16.88 0.50 -2.13
C ILE A 30 -15.92 0.48 -3.33
N ASN A 31 -16.01 1.50 -4.18
CA ASN A 31 -15.04 1.70 -5.25
C ASN A 31 -13.82 2.41 -4.70
N CYS A 32 -12.68 1.72 -4.67
CA CYS A 32 -11.43 2.26 -4.13
C CYS A 32 -10.54 2.90 -5.19
N ILE A 33 -11.03 3.08 -6.40
CA ILE A 33 -10.34 3.84 -7.44
C ILE A 33 -10.68 5.32 -7.25
N THR A 34 -9.67 6.14 -7.08
CA THR A 34 -9.81 7.58 -6.81
C THR A 34 -8.87 8.39 -7.69
N GLU A 35 -9.03 9.72 -7.68
CA GLU A 35 -7.99 10.58 -8.23
C GLU A 35 -6.71 10.43 -7.40
N VAL A 36 -5.56 10.62 -8.06
CA VAL A 36 -4.27 10.55 -7.37
C VAL A 36 -4.22 11.57 -6.23
N PRO A 37 -3.88 11.14 -4.98
CA PRO A 37 -3.73 12.08 -3.87
C PRO A 37 -2.52 13.00 -4.08
N ALA A 38 -2.61 14.23 -3.55
CA ALA A 38 -1.50 15.19 -3.63
C ALA A 38 -0.24 14.67 -2.93
N SER A 39 -0.37 13.75 -1.96
CA SER A 39 0.76 13.11 -1.29
C SER A 39 1.56 12.17 -2.22
N ARG A 40 0.98 11.76 -3.35
CA ARG A 40 1.66 10.90 -4.33
C ARG A 40 2.34 11.71 -5.42
N TRP A 41 1.58 12.53 -6.13
CA TRP A 41 2.11 13.48 -7.09
C TRP A 41 1.07 14.56 -7.40
N LYS A 42 1.55 15.69 -7.92
CA LYS A 42 0.68 16.84 -8.23
C LYS A 42 0.06 16.66 -9.61
N ILE A 43 -1.26 16.64 -9.66
CA ILE A 43 -2.02 16.44 -10.91
C ILE A 43 -1.63 17.48 -11.95
N LYS A 44 -1.54 18.75 -11.57
CA LYS A 44 -1.22 19.82 -12.53
C LYS A 44 0.15 19.69 -13.18
N ASP A 45 1.10 19.00 -12.52
CA ASP A 45 2.46 18.87 -13.02
C ASP A 45 2.63 17.68 -13.98
N TYR A 46 1.77 16.66 -13.87
CA TYR A 46 1.94 15.40 -14.59
C TYR A 46 0.75 15.02 -15.47
N TYR A 47 -0.42 15.61 -15.25
CA TYR A 47 -1.63 15.22 -15.97
C TYR A 47 -1.91 16.15 -17.15
N ASP A 48 -2.26 15.54 -18.28
CA ASP A 48 -2.81 16.24 -19.45
C ASP A 48 -3.81 15.31 -20.13
N PRO A 49 -5.04 15.75 -20.40
CA PRO A 49 -6.03 14.91 -21.07
C PRO A 49 -5.65 14.51 -22.49
N ASN A 50 -4.71 15.22 -23.10
CA ASN A 50 -4.18 14.88 -24.43
C ASN A 50 -3.19 13.71 -24.30
N PRO A 51 -3.49 12.51 -24.88
CA PRO A 51 -2.58 11.37 -24.77
C PRO A 51 -1.24 11.57 -25.46
N ASP A 52 -1.15 12.54 -26.36
CA ASP A 52 0.08 12.83 -27.12
C ASP A 52 0.96 13.88 -26.43
N ALA A 53 0.54 14.45 -25.29
CA ALA A 53 1.34 15.43 -24.57
C ALA A 53 2.64 14.82 -24.05
N PRO A 54 3.82 15.42 -24.34
CA PRO A 54 5.08 14.86 -23.90
C PRO A 54 5.24 14.94 -22.39
N ASP A 55 5.86 13.91 -21.80
CA ASP A 55 6.17 13.82 -20.37
C ASP A 55 4.95 13.99 -19.45
N LYS A 56 3.76 13.66 -19.95
CA LYS A 56 2.51 13.73 -19.18
C LYS A 56 1.77 12.41 -19.23
N THR A 57 0.87 12.22 -18.27
CA THR A 57 -0.06 11.10 -18.27
C THR A 57 -1.48 11.61 -18.49
N TYR A 58 -2.26 10.87 -19.26
CA TYR A 58 -3.69 11.17 -19.43
C TYR A 58 -4.58 10.46 -18.39
N CYS A 59 -3.97 9.70 -17.48
CA CYS A 59 -4.67 9.03 -16.39
C CYS A 59 -4.30 9.67 -15.06
N LYS A 60 -5.31 10.03 -14.27
CA LYS A 60 -5.13 10.62 -12.92
C LYS A 60 -5.88 9.84 -11.85
N ARG A 61 -6.34 8.63 -12.17
CA ARG A 61 -7.08 7.78 -11.23
C ARG A 61 -6.38 6.44 -11.06
N GLY A 62 -6.50 5.89 -9.88
CA GLY A 62 -5.92 4.59 -9.55
C GLY A 62 -6.31 4.13 -8.17
N GLY A 63 -5.87 2.94 -7.81
CA GLY A 63 -6.00 2.43 -6.45
C GLY A 63 -4.75 2.79 -5.65
N PHE A 64 -4.91 3.62 -4.62
CA PHE A 64 -3.79 4.08 -3.81
C PHE A 64 -3.91 3.53 -2.40
N ILE A 65 -2.85 2.87 -1.94
CA ILE A 65 -2.81 2.36 -0.57
C ILE A 65 -2.72 3.53 0.42
N PRO A 66 -3.24 3.35 1.66
CA PRO A 66 -3.12 4.37 2.69
C PRO A 66 -1.66 4.70 2.99
N ASP A 67 -1.40 5.90 3.51
CA ASP A 67 -0.09 6.23 4.03
C ASP A 67 0.18 5.40 5.28
N ILE A 68 1.27 4.66 5.27
CA ILE A 68 1.63 3.74 6.34
C ILE A 68 2.84 4.31 7.08
N ASP A 69 2.70 4.50 8.38
CA ASP A 69 3.82 4.89 9.24
C ASP A 69 4.75 3.70 9.44
N PHE A 70 6.02 3.91 9.22
CA PHE A 70 7.03 2.88 9.39
C PHE A 70 8.03 3.29 10.47
N ASP A 71 8.10 2.49 11.53
CA ASP A 71 9.09 2.69 12.60
C ASP A 71 10.28 1.75 12.36
N PRO A 72 11.44 2.28 11.94
CA PRO A 72 12.59 1.42 11.66
C PRO A 72 13.10 0.69 12.91
N ALA A 73 12.94 1.28 14.09
CA ALA A 73 13.38 0.64 15.33
C ALA A 73 12.62 -0.65 15.62
N GLU A 74 11.36 -0.72 15.26
CA GLU A 74 10.51 -1.90 15.43
C GLU A 74 11.04 -3.12 14.65
N PHE A 75 11.75 -2.86 13.53
CA PHE A 75 12.29 -3.90 12.66
C PHE A 75 13.81 -4.03 12.79
N GLY A 76 14.42 -3.34 13.75
CA GLY A 76 15.87 -3.39 13.96
C GLY A 76 16.67 -2.74 12.84
N LEU A 77 16.09 -1.80 12.10
CA LEU A 77 16.74 -1.13 10.99
C LEU A 77 17.32 0.22 11.43
N PRO A 78 18.56 0.57 11.01
CA PRO A 78 19.07 1.91 11.22
C PRO A 78 18.24 2.94 10.44
N PRO A 79 17.85 4.07 11.05
CA PRO A 79 17.02 5.06 10.34
C PRO A 79 17.62 5.60 9.04
N ASN A 80 18.95 5.63 8.93
CA ASN A 80 19.63 6.12 7.72
C ASN A 80 19.45 5.18 6.51
N LEU A 81 19.02 3.94 6.71
CA LEU A 81 18.75 3.02 5.61
C LEU A 81 17.41 3.30 4.93
N LEU A 82 16.49 4.02 5.58
CA LEU A 82 15.15 4.25 5.03
C LEU A 82 15.19 4.99 3.70
N GLU A 83 16.06 5.97 3.57
CA GLU A 83 16.17 6.77 2.34
C GLU A 83 16.65 5.94 1.15
N ALA A 84 17.43 4.90 1.41
CA ALA A 84 17.99 4.01 0.39
C ALA A 84 17.15 2.76 0.17
N THR A 85 16.07 2.58 0.93
CA THR A 85 15.26 1.38 0.88
C THR A 85 13.97 1.63 0.08
N ASP A 86 13.67 0.74 -0.86
CA ASP A 86 12.45 0.80 -1.64
C ASP A 86 11.22 0.63 -0.72
N GLY A 87 10.19 1.46 -0.95
CA GLY A 87 8.94 1.38 -0.20
C GLY A 87 8.30 0.00 -0.22
N SER A 88 8.43 -0.75 -1.31
CA SER A 88 7.88 -2.11 -1.39
C SER A 88 8.53 -3.05 -0.36
N GLN A 89 9.82 -2.88 -0.07
CA GLN A 89 10.50 -3.68 0.95
C GLN A 89 10.00 -3.33 2.36
N LEU A 90 9.77 -2.05 2.62
CA LEU A 90 9.24 -1.60 3.91
C LEU A 90 7.81 -2.09 4.11
N LEU A 91 6.97 -2.02 3.08
CA LEU A 91 5.60 -2.53 3.13
C LEU A 91 5.57 -4.05 3.34
N ALA A 92 6.49 -4.79 2.71
CA ALA A 92 6.59 -6.23 2.92
C ALA A 92 6.86 -6.58 4.38
N LEU A 93 7.71 -5.82 5.07
CA LEU A 93 7.98 -6.03 6.48
C LEU A 93 6.75 -5.77 7.35
N VAL A 94 6.03 -4.69 7.08
CA VAL A 94 4.79 -4.35 7.81
C VAL A 94 3.75 -5.44 7.65
N VAL A 95 3.52 -5.90 6.42
CA VAL A 95 2.53 -6.94 6.14
C VAL A 95 2.95 -8.27 6.73
N ALA A 96 4.23 -8.64 6.65
CA ALA A 96 4.74 -9.88 7.23
C ALA A 96 4.57 -9.89 8.76
N LYS A 97 4.84 -8.78 9.42
CA LYS A 97 4.67 -8.68 10.87
C LYS A 97 3.20 -8.88 11.28
N ALA A 98 2.28 -8.22 10.55
CA ALA A 98 0.85 -8.35 10.81
C ALA A 98 0.33 -9.77 10.52
N CYS A 99 0.98 -10.50 9.60
CA CYS A 99 0.62 -11.86 9.23
C CYS A 99 1.03 -12.89 10.29
N LEU A 100 2.15 -12.64 10.99
CA LEU A 100 2.65 -13.58 11.99
C LEU A 100 1.78 -13.51 13.25
N PRO A 101 1.13 -14.61 13.62
CA PRO A 101 0.34 -14.61 14.84
C PRO A 101 1.26 -14.43 16.06
N ASP A 102 0.74 -13.72 17.06
CA ASP A 102 1.44 -13.55 18.33
C ASP A 102 1.24 -14.78 19.17
N PHE A 103 2.26 -15.65 19.18
CA PHE A 103 2.30 -16.84 20.04
C PHE A 103 2.94 -16.52 21.39
N GLY A 104 2.80 -15.29 21.82
CA GLY A 104 3.42 -14.79 23.05
C GLY A 104 3.08 -15.51 24.30
#